data_467af7b1585fa6b1197085882ad9518a
#
_entry.id   467af7b1585fa6b1197085882ad9518a
#
_cell.length_a   1.000
_cell.length_b   1.000
_cell.length_c   1.000
_cell.angle_alpha   90.00
_cell.angle_beta   90.00
_cell.angle_gamma   90.00
#
_symmetry.space_group_name_H-M   'P 1'
#
loop_
_entity.id
_entity.type
_entity.pdbx_description
1 polymer ?
#
loop_
_entity_poly.entity_id
_entity_poly.type
_entity_poly.pdbx_seq_one_letter_code
_entity_poly.pdbx_strand_id
1 'polypeptide(L)'
;VRTVATSRNFTQGTHQETKNNLDVAINGNGFFEVNMPDGTIGYTRDGSFQVDAQGRLVTSSGLPVANGITIPQGTTSVNISADGAVSAIVAGNTQPQPLGNLAMSSFINSAGLEPVGQNLYKESAASGQPQQGTPGTNGLGYIRQGFLEASNVNVVEELVTMIQTQRAYEMNSKAIQTSDQMLAKLSQL
;
A
#
# COMPACT_ATOMS: atom_id res chain seq x y z
N VAL A 1 -22.72 13.19 17.60
CA VAL A 1 -21.70 13.28 16.52
C VAL A 1 -21.95 12.14 15.55
N ARG A 2 -22.04 12.43 14.26
CA ARG A 2 -22.23 11.43 13.20
C ARG A 2 -21.02 11.51 12.25
N THR A 3 -20.34 10.39 12.02
CA THR A 3 -19.30 10.30 11.01
C THR A 3 -19.94 10.47 9.63
N VAL A 4 -19.52 11.46 8.86
CA VAL A 4 -20.08 11.79 7.54
C VAL A 4 -19.32 11.07 6.44
N ALA A 5 -18.00 10.99 6.55
CA ALA A 5 -17.14 10.31 5.60
C ALA A 5 -15.80 9.92 6.25
N THR A 6 -15.14 8.92 5.69
CA THR A 6 -13.76 8.57 5.97
C THR A 6 -12.96 8.67 4.68
N SER A 7 -11.79 9.28 4.71
CA SER A 7 -10.85 9.30 3.58
C SER A 7 -9.57 8.58 3.95
N ARG A 8 -8.92 7.95 2.95
CA ARG A 8 -7.61 7.32 3.14
C ARG A 8 -6.52 8.29 2.76
N ASN A 9 -5.46 8.23 3.54
CA ASN A 9 -4.24 8.97 3.26
C ASN A 9 -3.27 8.08 2.48
N PHE A 10 -2.99 8.44 1.22
CA PHE A 10 -2.04 7.76 0.34
C PHE A 10 -0.69 8.48 0.26
N THR A 11 -0.35 9.29 1.27
CA THR A 11 1.01 9.82 1.37
C THR A 11 2.00 8.67 1.51
N GLN A 12 3.17 8.84 0.92
CA GLN A 12 4.21 7.82 0.94
C GLN A 12 4.73 7.59 2.37
N GLY A 13 4.86 6.31 2.73
CA GLY A 13 5.52 5.88 3.96
C GLY A 13 7.05 5.89 3.86
N THR A 14 7.73 5.55 4.94
CA THR A 14 9.18 5.39 4.95
C THR A 14 9.60 4.10 4.26
N HIS A 15 10.74 4.12 3.55
CA HIS A 15 11.30 2.92 2.95
C HIS A 15 12.22 2.21 3.94
N GLN A 16 12.00 0.91 4.13
CA GLN A 16 12.85 0.04 4.94
C GLN A 16 13.63 -0.90 4.04
N GLU A 17 14.95 -0.99 4.24
CA GLU A 17 15.80 -1.91 3.52
C GLU A 17 15.62 -3.34 4.09
N THR A 18 15.27 -4.29 3.22
CA THR A 18 15.04 -5.70 3.59
C THR A 18 16.15 -6.63 3.10
N LYS A 19 16.96 -6.20 2.13
CA LYS A 19 18.00 -6.98 1.45
C LYS A 19 17.46 -8.22 0.70
N ASN A 20 16.15 -8.35 0.55
CA ASN A 20 15.53 -9.39 -0.25
C ASN A 20 15.36 -8.89 -1.69
N ASN A 21 15.87 -9.64 -2.66
CA ASN A 21 15.83 -9.24 -4.07
C ASN A 21 14.43 -9.19 -4.69
N LEU A 22 13.45 -9.81 -4.04
CA LEU A 22 12.05 -9.82 -4.50
C LEU A 22 11.20 -8.73 -3.84
N ASP A 23 11.74 -8.07 -2.81
CA ASP A 23 11.07 -6.94 -2.19
C ASP A 23 11.34 -5.68 -3.00
N VAL A 24 10.29 -4.96 -3.31
CA VAL A 24 10.34 -3.74 -4.11
C VAL A 24 9.46 -2.65 -3.50
N ALA A 25 9.91 -1.42 -3.50
CA ALA A 25 9.14 -0.27 -3.08
C ALA A 25 8.97 0.71 -4.23
N ILE A 26 7.82 1.39 -4.28
CA ILE A 26 7.59 2.50 -5.20
C ILE A 26 8.03 3.79 -4.54
N ASN A 27 8.96 4.50 -5.15
CA ASN A 27 9.35 5.84 -4.72
C ASN A 27 8.61 6.87 -5.57
N GLY A 28 7.53 7.43 -5.03
CA GLY A 28 6.62 8.35 -5.72
C GLY A 28 5.22 7.77 -5.89
N ASN A 29 4.49 8.29 -6.87
CA ASN A 29 3.11 7.89 -7.14
C ASN A 29 3.06 6.59 -7.96
N GLY A 30 2.04 5.76 -7.70
CA GLY A 30 1.75 4.56 -8.47
C GLY A 30 1.38 3.37 -7.61
N PHE A 31 0.90 2.33 -8.26
CA PHE A 31 0.50 1.06 -7.68
C PHE A 31 0.98 -0.05 -8.59
N PHE A 32 1.37 -1.18 -8.03
CA PHE A 32 1.58 -2.42 -8.78
C PHE A 32 0.25 -3.02 -9.19
N GLU A 33 0.22 -3.62 -10.35
CA GLU A 33 -0.95 -4.32 -10.87
C GLU A 33 -0.86 -5.81 -10.58
N VAL A 34 -1.92 -6.39 -10.07
CA VAL A 34 -2.03 -7.82 -9.77
C VAL A 34 -3.32 -8.39 -10.36
N ASN A 35 -3.26 -9.64 -10.80
CA ASN A 35 -4.43 -10.33 -11.32
C ASN A 35 -5.24 -10.91 -10.18
N MET A 36 -6.49 -10.51 -10.05
CA MET A 36 -7.39 -11.06 -9.05
C MET A 36 -8.08 -12.35 -9.54
N PRO A 37 -8.55 -13.22 -8.63
CA PRO A 37 -9.20 -14.47 -8.99
C PRO A 37 -10.49 -14.28 -9.80
N ASP A 38 -11.11 -13.13 -9.69
CA ASP A 38 -12.33 -12.75 -10.44
C ASP A 38 -12.03 -12.28 -11.88
N GLY A 39 -10.75 -12.31 -12.30
CA GLY A 39 -10.31 -11.85 -13.61
C GLY A 39 -10.15 -10.32 -13.74
N THR A 40 -10.39 -9.58 -12.67
CA THR A 40 -10.16 -8.12 -12.65
C THR A 40 -8.72 -7.80 -12.22
N ILE A 41 -8.27 -6.57 -12.49
CA ILE A 41 -6.98 -6.08 -12.03
C ILE A 41 -7.16 -5.45 -10.65
N GLY A 42 -6.33 -5.89 -9.70
CA GLY A 42 -6.17 -5.26 -8.40
C GLY A 42 -4.93 -4.38 -8.37
N TYR A 43 -4.93 -3.40 -7.51
CA TYR A 43 -3.85 -2.42 -7.35
C TYR A 43 -3.30 -2.50 -5.93
N THR A 44 -1.98 -2.51 -5.78
CA THR A 44 -1.34 -2.57 -4.48
C THR A 44 -0.07 -1.71 -4.42
N ARG A 45 0.26 -1.20 -3.24
CA ARG A 45 1.58 -0.61 -2.98
C ARG A 45 2.51 -1.58 -2.25
N ASP A 46 1.97 -2.73 -1.82
CA ASP A 46 2.77 -3.77 -1.18
C ASP A 46 3.62 -4.47 -2.24
N GLY A 47 4.92 -4.34 -2.12
CA GLY A 47 5.90 -4.95 -3.01
C GLY A 47 6.63 -6.15 -2.38
N SER A 48 6.06 -6.78 -1.37
CA SER A 48 6.55 -8.04 -0.80
C SER A 48 6.22 -9.22 -1.71
N PHE A 49 6.96 -9.35 -2.81
CA PHE A 49 6.71 -10.40 -3.78
C PHE A 49 7.39 -11.72 -3.42
N GLN A 50 6.79 -12.81 -3.88
CA GLN A 50 7.28 -14.17 -3.71
C GLN A 50 7.20 -14.92 -5.05
N VAL A 51 7.82 -16.08 -5.11
CA VAL A 51 7.76 -16.97 -6.28
C VAL A 51 6.90 -18.17 -5.92
N ASP A 52 5.90 -18.46 -6.73
CA ASP A 52 5.07 -19.64 -6.55
C ASP A 52 5.75 -20.93 -7.07
N ALA A 53 5.08 -22.08 -6.89
CA ALA A 53 5.59 -23.37 -7.35
C ALA A 53 5.76 -23.46 -8.88
N GLN A 54 5.12 -22.59 -9.64
CA GLN A 54 5.23 -22.49 -11.09
C GLN A 54 6.29 -21.47 -11.55
N GLY A 55 6.98 -20.83 -10.60
CA GLY A 55 7.96 -19.80 -10.89
C GLY A 55 7.38 -18.41 -11.13
N ARG A 56 6.06 -18.21 -10.98
CA ARG A 56 5.42 -16.90 -11.19
C ARG A 56 5.66 -15.97 -10.02
N LEU A 57 5.84 -14.70 -10.32
CA LEU A 57 5.92 -13.66 -9.31
C LEU A 57 4.50 -13.38 -8.76
N VAL A 58 4.34 -13.55 -7.45
CA VAL A 58 3.05 -13.42 -6.73
C VAL A 58 3.21 -12.49 -5.54
N THR A 59 2.10 -11.91 -5.08
CA THR A 59 2.03 -11.17 -3.83
C THR A 59 2.12 -12.11 -2.63
N SER A 60 2.26 -11.58 -1.42
CA SER A 60 2.20 -12.34 -0.16
C SER A 60 0.88 -13.12 0.02
N SER A 61 -0.20 -12.69 -0.63
CA SER A 61 -1.51 -13.38 -0.66
C SER A 61 -1.64 -14.41 -1.80
N GLY A 62 -0.58 -14.64 -2.60
CA GLY A 62 -0.57 -15.63 -3.69
C GLY A 62 -1.17 -15.14 -5.01
N LEU A 63 -1.45 -13.85 -5.16
CA LEU A 63 -1.98 -13.30 -6.41
C LEU A 63 -0.85 -13.00 -7.39
N PRO A 64 -0.96 -13.46 -8.65
CA PRO A 64 0.07 -13.21 -9.65
C PRO A 64 0.11 -11.73 -10.04
N VAL A 65 1.33 -11.21 -10.17
CA VAL A 65 1.55 -9.86 -10.70
C VAL A 65 1.10 -9.80 -12.17
N ALA A 66 0.53 -8.69 -12.57
CA ALA A 66 0.17 -8.45 -13.96
C ALA A 66 1.41 -8.59 -14.87
N ASN A 67 1.19 -8.89 -16.15
CA ASN A 67 2.21 -9.22 -17.15
C ASN A 67 2.90 -10.59 -16.98
N GLY A 68 2.50 -11.42 -16.01
CA GLY A 68 2.87 -12.84 -15.95
C GLY A 68 4.37 -13.09 -15.87
N ILE A 69 5.10 -12.32 -15.06
CA ILE A 69 6.54 -12.51 -14.89
C ILE A 69 6.81 -13.87 -14.28
N THR A 70 7.57 -14.70 -15.01
CA THR A 70 7.93 -16.06 -14.57
C THR A 70 9.45 -16.16 -14.41
N ILE A 71 9.89 -16.56 -13.24
CA ILE A 71 11.30 -16.75 -12.88
C ILE A 71 11.68 -18.20 -13.21
N PRO A 72 12.65 -18.44 -14.11
CA PRO A 72 13.06 -19.79 -14.48
C PRO A 72 13.68 -20.53 -13.30
N GLN A 73 13.53 -21.87 -13.31
CA GLN A 73 14.20 -22.71 -12.33
C GLN A 73 15.74 -22.60 -12.45
N GLY A 74 16.42 -22.65 -11.33
CA GLY A 74 17.88 -22.49 -11.31
C GLY A 74 18.35 -21.02 -11.36
N THR A 75 17.46 -20.06 -11.19
CA THR A 75 17.83 -18.64 -11.06
C THR A 75 18.69 -18.40 -9.82
N THR A 76 19.85 -17.80 -10.00
CA THR A 76 20.78 -17.46 -8.92
C THR A 76 20.47 -16.07 -8.35
N SER A 77 20.07 -15.13 -9.20
CA SER A 77 19.69 -13.78 -8.77
C SER A 77 18.63 -13.18 -9.69
N VAL A 78 17.76 -12.37 -9.10
CA VAL A 78 16.76 -11.55 -9.81
C VAL A 78 17.15 -10.09 -9.62
N ASN A 79 17.17 -9.33 -10.70
CA ASN A 79 17.43 -7.91 -10.69
C ASN A 79 16.20 -7.17 -11.25
N ILE A 80 15.73 -6.16 -10.50
CA ILE A 80 14.61 -5.31 -10.87
C ILE A 80 15.14 -3.89 -10.97
N SER A 81 15.10 -3.35 -12.19
CA SER A 81 15.57 -1.98 -12.44
C SER A 81 14.59 -0.93 -11.99
N ALA A 82 15.04 0.31 -11.89
CA ALA A 82 14.20 1.46 -11.49
C ALA A 82 13.04 1.74 -12.45
N ASP A 83 13.15 1.33 -13.71
CA ASP A 83 12.14 1.42 -14.77
C ASP A 83 11.18 0.21 -14.80
N GLY A 84 11.32 -0.72 -13.84
CA GLY A 84 10.45 -1.89 -13.72
C GLY A 84 10.89 -3.10 -14.54
N ALA A 85 11.99 -3.02 -15.30
CA ALA A 85 12.48 -4.17 -16.05
C ALA A 85 13.01 -5.25 -15.09
N VAL A 86 12.50 -6.47 -15.23
CA VAL A 86 12.89 -7.63 -14.44
C VAL A 86 13.77 -8.53 -15.26
N SER A 87 14.93 -8.88 -14.74
CA SER A 87 15.90 -9.79 -15.34
C SER A 87 16.39 -10.82 -14.32
N ALA A 88 16.73 -12.00 -14.78
CA ALA A 88 17.27 -13.06 -13.95
C ALA A 88 18.60 -13.59 -14.50
N ILE A 89 19.48 -14.00 -13.61
CA ILE A 89 20.70 -14.74 -13.93
C ILE A 89 20.47 -16.19 -13.53
N VAL A 90 20.51 -17.08 -14.51
CA VAL A 90 20.34 -18.52 -14.32
C VAL A 90 21.71 -19.19 -14.11
N ALA A 91 21.78 -20.20 -13.27
CA ALA A 91 23.01 -20.96 -13.04
C ALA A 91 23.59 -21.50 -14.35
N GLY A 92 24.88 -21.23 -14.57
CA GLY A 92 25.58 -21.59 -15.80
C GLY A 92 25.51 -20.55 -16.94
N ASN A 93 24.74 -19.49 -16.79
CA ASN A 93 24.70 -18.37 -17.72
C ASN A 93 25.09 -17.07 -17.01
N THR A 94 26.07 -16.34 -17.55
CA THR A 94 26.54 -15.07 -16.99
C THR A 94 25.77 -13.85 -17.51
N GLN A 95 24.94 -14.03 -18.54
CA GLN A 95 24.15 -12.95 -19.13
C GLN A 95 22.77 -12.85 -18.47
N PRO A 96 22.32 -11.65 -18.06
CA PRO A 96 20.97 -11.44 -17.55
C PRO A 96 19.93 -11.75 -18.64
N GLN A 97 18.97 -12.59 -18.33
CA GLN A 97 17.85 -12.88 -19.21
C GLN A 97 16.67 -11.97 -18.82
N PRO A 98 16.12 -11.18 -19.75
CA PRO A 98 14.95 -10.37 -19.47
C PRO A 98 13.71 -11.28 -19.30
N LEU A 99 12.95 -11.05 -18.21
CA LEU A 99 11.74 -11.80 -17.89
C LEU A 99 10.45 -11.02 -18.17
N GLY A 100 10.54 -9.69 -18.21
CA GLY A 100 9.38 -8.81 -18.42
C GLY A 100 9.52 -7.51 -17.65
N ASN A 101 8.42 -6.76 -17.59
CA ASN A 101 8.35 -5.50 -16.86
C ASN A 101 7.23 -5.55 -15.81
N LEU A 102 7.48 -5.00 -14.63
CA LEU A 102 6.46 -4.75 -13.62
C LEU A 102 5.52 -3.65 -14.14
N ALA A 103 4.24 -3.98 -14.26
CA ALA A 103 3.22 -3.00 -14.61
C ALA A 103 2.91 -2.12 -13.41
N MET A 104 2.85 -0.81 -13.67
CA MET A 104 2.42 0.18 -12.70
C MET A 104 1.31 1.05 -13.28
N SER A 105 0.40 1.45 -12.39
CA SER A 105 -0.67 2.39 -12.71
C SER A 105 -0.74 3.52 -11.71
N SER A 106 -1.13 4.69 -12.18
CA SER A 106 -1.52 5.82 -11.35
C SER A 106 -2.99 6.15 -11.51
N PHE A 107 -3.55 6.84 -10.53
CA PHE A 107 -4.92 7.32 -10.53
C PHE A 107 -4.96 8.81 -10.28
N ILE A 108 -5.89 9.50 -10.94
CA ILE A 108 -6.12 10.93 -10.73
C ILE A 108 -6.54 11.17 -9.27
N ASN A 109 -7.37 10.26 -8.72
CA ASN A 109 -7.82 10.34 -7.35
C ASN A 109 -7.61 8.99 -6.65
N SER A 110 -6.45 8.77 -6.05
CA SER A 110 -6.14 7.54 -5.31
C SER A 110 -7.05 7.33 -4.09
N ALA A 111 -7.57 8.42 -3.48
CA ALA A 111 -8.49 8.31 -2.35
C ALA A 111 -9.84 7.70 -2.72
N GLY A 112 -10.20 7.74 -4.01
CA GLY A 112 -11.40 7.12 -4.55
C GLY A 112 -11.30 5.61 -4.79
N LEU A 113 -10.12 5.00 -4.62
CA LEU A 113 -9.95 3.55 -4.79
C LEU A 113 -10.74 2.78 -3.73
N GLU A 114 -11.39 1.70 -4.16
CA GLU A 114 -12.13 0.80 -3.27
C GLU A 114 -11.21 -0.28 -2.69
N PRO A 115 -11.11 -0.42 -1.35
CA PRO A 115 -10.30 -1.44 -0.73
C PRO A 115 -11.02 -2.79 -0.77
N VAL A 116 -10.31 -3.81 -1.19
CA VAL A 116 -10.80 -5.19 -1.22
C VAL A 116 -10.26 -6.01 -0.04
N GLY A 117 -9.32 -5.46 0.72
CA GLY A 117 -8.57 -6.15 1.77
C GLY A 117 -7.18 -6.58 1.29
N GLN A 118 -6.35 -7.09 2.21
CA GLN A 118 -4.99 -7.59 1.91
C GLN A 118 -4.10 -6.58 1.16
N ASN A 119 -4.19 -5.29 1.49
CA ASN A 119 -3.50 -4.19 0.81
C ASN A 119 -3.85 -4.03 -0.68
N LEU A 120 -5.01 -4.58 -1.09
CA LEU A 120 -5.50 -4.52 -2.47
C LEU A 120 -6.60 -3.48 -2.60
N TYR A 121 -6.57 -2.82 -3.74
CA TYR A 121 -7.54 -1.81 -4.14
C TYR A 121 -8.11 -2.16 -5.51
N LYS A 122 -9.35 -1.78 -5.74
CA LYS A 122 -10.01 -1.79 -7.06
C LYS A 122 -10.29 -0.37 -7.53
N GLU A 123 -10.32 -0.21 -8.84
CA GLU A 123 -10.81 1.04 -9.43
C GLU A 123 -12.29 1.27 -9.10
N SER A 124 -12.66 2.51 -8.98
CA SER A 124 -14.03 2.95 -8.79
C SER A 124 -14.35 4.15 -9.70
N ALA A 125 -15.62 4.49 -9.82
CA ALA A 125 -16.01 5.70 -10.54
C ALA A 125 -15.39 6.98 -9.93
N ALA A 126 -15.06 6.96 -8.63
CA ALA A 126 -14.45 8.09 -7.94
C ALA A 126 -12.93 8.16 -8.11
N SER A 127 -12.24 7.05 -8.37
CA SER A 127 -10.79 7.03 -8.63
C SER A 127 -10.43 7.48 -10.05
N GLY A 128 -11.35 7.33 -10.98
CA GLY A 128 -11.10 7.42 -12.41
C GLY A 128 -10.41 6.15 -12.95
N GLN A 129 -10.16 6.14 -14.26
CA GLN A 129 -9.50 5.02 -14.93
C GLN A 129 -8.01 4.97 -14.59
N PRO A 130 -7.41 3.76 -14.52
CA PRO A 130 -5.98 3.59 -14.31
C PRO A 130 -5.19 4.15 -15.49
N GLN A 131 -4.17 4.92 -15.18
CA GLN A 131 -3.18 5.38 -16.15
C GLN A 131 -1.95 4.48 -16.05
N GLN A 132 -1.88 3.51 -16.92
CA GLN A 132 -0.76 2.58 -17.01
C GLN A 132 0.46 3.26 -17.61
N GLY A 133 1.64 2.91 -17.10
CA GLY A 133 2.88 3.43 -17.63
C GLY A 133 4.11 2.70 -17.13
N THR A 134 5.24 3.07 -17.74
CA THR A 134 6.55 2.62 -17.27
C THR A 134 6.96 3.45 -16.06
N PRO A 135 7.46 2.82 -14.98
CA PRO A 135 8.02 3.54 -13.84
C PRO A 135 8.98 4.65 -14.26
N GLY A 136 8.89 5.80 -13.60
CA GLY A 136 9.69 7.00 -13.93
C GLY A 136 9.18 7.85 -15.09
N THR A 137 8.06 7.48 -15.72
CA THR A 137 7.43 8.27 -16.78
C THR A 137 6.03 8.72 -16.38
N ASN A 138 5.50 9.75 -17.03
CA ASN A 138 4.12 10.22 -16.84
C ASN A 138 3.70 10.47 -15.38
N GLY A 139 4.63 10.90 -14.53
CA GLY A 139 4.34 11.15 -13.11
C GLY A 139 4.30 9.89 -12.24
N LEU A 140 4.59 8.71 -12.78
CA LEU A 140 4.82 7.48 -12.04
C LEU A 140 6.16 7.55 -11.30
N GLY A 141 6.18 7.00 -10.08
CA GLY A 141 7.39 6.84 -9.29
C GLY A 141 8.36 5.84 -9.88
N TYR A 142 9.53 5.73 -9.25
CA TYR A 142 10.57 4.75 -9.58
C TYR A 142 10.46 3.53 -8.69
N ILE A 143 10.90 2.38 -9.18
CA ILE A 143 11.01 1.16 -8.39
C ILE A 143 12.37 1.11 -7.69
N ARG A 144 12.36 0.70 -6.42
CA ARG A 144 13.56 0.41 -5.64
C ARG A 144 13.52 -1.04 -5.17
N GLN A 145 14.47 -1.83 -5.65
CA GLN A 145 14.67 -3.21 -5.23
C GLN A 145 15.32 -3.28 -3.84
N GLY A 146 14.97 -4.29 -3.04
CA GLY A 146 15.51 -4.52 -1.70
C GLY A 146 14.91 -3.62 -0.62
N PHE A 147 13.80 -2.97 -0.91
CA PHE A 147 13.09 -2.09 0.01
C PHE A 147 11.60 -2.43 0.05
N LEU A 148 10.99 -2.20 1.20
CA LEU A 148 9.53 -2.19 1.38
C LEU A 148 9.08 -0.84 1.89
N GLU A 149 7.88 -0.45 1.50
CA GLU A 149 7.22 0.75 2.04
C GLU A 149 6.56 0.40 3.37
N ALA A 150 6.98 1.07 4.45
CA ALA A 150 6.32 0.97 5.75
C ALA A 150 5.06 1.85 5.80
N SER A 151 4.20 1.61 6.79
CA SER A 151 3.02 2.44 7.01
C SER A 151 3.40 3.92 7.17
N ASN A 152 2.59 4.81 6.61
CA ASN A 152 2.71 6.27 6.79
C ASN A 152 2.09 6.75 8.11
N VAL A 153 1.62 5.83 8.97
CA VAL A 153 1.03 6.14 10.27
C VAL A 153 2.12 6.22 11.33
N ASN A 154 2.21 7.38 12.00
CA ASN A 154 3.06 7.54 13.19
C ASN A 154 2.28 7.08 14.42
N VAL A 155 2.60 5.88 14.90
CA VAL A 155 1.91 5.26 16.05
C VAL A 155 1.94 6.15 17.30
N VAL A 156 3.04 6.87 17.55
CA VAL A 156 3.18 7.73 18.72
C VAL A 156 2.24 8.93 18.63
N GLU A 157 2.14 9.55 17.46
CA GLU A 157 1.25 10.70 17.22
C GLU A 157 -0.23 10.28 17.35
N GLU A 158 -0.59 9.14 16.79
CA GLU A 158 -1.94 8.60 16.90
C GLU A 158 -2.32 8.25 18.35
N LEU A 159 -1.38 7.68 19.13
CA LEU A 159 -1.60 7.42 20.56
C LEU A 159 -1.79 8.71 21.35
N VAL A 160 -1.00 9.75 21.08
CA VAL A 160 -1.17 11.06 21.73
C VAL A 160 -2.52 11.67 21.40
N THR A 161 -2.92 11.62 20.13
CA THR A 161 -4.23 12.10 19.68
C THR A 161 -5.37 11.34 20.36
N MET A 162 -5.24 10.03 20.49
CA MET A 162 -6.22 9.18 21.20
C MET A 162 -6.32 9.59 22.68
N ILE A 163 -5.19 9.78 23.37
CA ILE A 163 -5.16 10.21 24.78
C ILE A 163 -5.80 11.60 24.94
N GLN A 164 -5.51 12.54 24.04
CA GLN A 164 -6.13 13.86 24.03
C GLN A 164 -7.65 13.79 23.87
N THR A 165 -8.12 12.95 22.96
CA THR A 165 -9.56 12.72 22.72
C THR A 165 -10.23 12.10 23.96
N GLN A 166 -9.59 11.12 24.58
CA GLN A 166 -10.10 10.52 25.82
C GLN A 166 -10.19 11.55 26.95
N ARG A 167 -9.15 12.37 27.16
CA ARG A 167 -9.17 13.45 28.18
C ARG A 167 -10.25 14.48 27.89
N ALA A 168 -10.44 14.85 26.62
CA ALA A 168 -11.50 15.78 26.25
C ALA A 168 -12.89 15.20 26.57
N TYR A 169 -13.10 13.91 26.31
CA TYR A 169 -14.34 13.22 26.67
C TYR A 169 -14.56 13.18 28.19
N GLU A 170 -13.50 12.86 28.97
CA GLU A 170 -13.57 12.87 30.44
C GLU A 170 -13.90 14.26 31.01
N MET A 171 -13.25 15.31 30.46
CA MET A 171 -13.54 16.69 30.88
C MET A 171 -14.98 17.10 30.58
N ASN A 172 -15.48 16.76 29.38
CA ASN A 172 -16.85 17.04 29.02
C ASN A 172 -17.85 16.30 29.92
N SER A 173 -17.58 15.03 30.23
CA SER A 173 -18.39 14.23 31.17
C SER A 173 -18.41 14.83 32.56
N LYS A 174 -17.25 15.25 33.09
CA LYS A 174 -17.17 15.93 34.40
C LYS A 174 -17.88 17.28 34.40
N ALA A 175 -17.80 18.06 33.32
CA ALA A 175 -18.51 19.32 33.19
C ALA A 175 -20.03 19.13 33.26
N ILE A 176 -20.56 18.10 32.57
CA ILE A 176 -21.98 17.74 32.61
C ILE A 176 -22.38 17.35 34.05
N GLN A 177 -21.61 16.45 34.69
CA GLN A 177 -21.88 16.01 36.07
C GLN A 177 -21.86 17.21 37.07
N THR A 178 -20.94 18.14 36.90
CA THR A 178 -20.87 19.33 37.74
C THR A 178 -22.07 20.25 37.51
N SER A 179 -22.49 20.41 36.25
CA SER A 179 -23.71 21.17 35.93
C SER A 179 -24.95 20.54 36.55
N ASP A 180 -25.09 19.22 36.48
CA ASP A 180 -26.22 18.48 37.06
C ASP A 180 -26.24 18.63 38.59
N GLN A 181 -25.06 18.55 39.24
CA GLN A 181 -24.96 18.78 40.69
C GLN A 181 -25.31 20.22 41.11
N MET A 182 -24.95 21.22 40.29
CA MET A 182 -25.33 22.62 40.55
C MET A 182 -26.85 22.80 40.43
N LEU A 183 -27.44 22.22 39.38
CA LEU A 183 -28.90 22.28 39.19
C LEU A 183 -29.67 21.55 40.30
N ALA A 184 -29.16 20.39 40.74
CA ALA A 184 -29.74 19.65 41.87
C ALA A 184 -29.71 20.46 43.18
N LYS A 185 -28.62 21.20 43.45
CA LYS A 185 -28.52 22.09 44.62
C LYS A 185 -29.48 23.30 44.52
N LEU A 186 -29.61 23.86 43.32
CA LEU A 186 -30.56 24.98 43.10
C LEU A 186 -32.02 24.57 43.28
N SER A 187 -32.36 23.30 43.00
CA SER A 187 -33.74 22.78 43.20
C SER A 187 -34.07 22.41 44.64
N GLN A 188 -33.08 22.46 45.58
CA GLN A 188 -33.25 22.18 47.00
C GLN A 188 -33.34 23.46 47.85
N LEU A 189 -33.23 24.63 47.22
CA LEU A 189 -33.44 25.94 47.83
C LEU A 189 -34.84 26.47 47.51
#